data_e15cdf4e9662d80d9498fb853f7d4e4b
#
_entry.id   e15cdf4e9662d80d9498fb853f7d4e4b
#
_cell.length_a   1.000
_cell.length_b   1.000
_cell.length_c   1.000
_cell.angle_alpha   90.00
_cell.angle_beta   90.00
_cell.angle_gamma   90.00
#
_symmetry.space_group_name_H-M   'P 1'
#
loop_
_entity.id
_entity.type
_entity.pdbx_description
1 polymer ?
#
loop_
_entity_poly.entity_id
_entity_poly.type
_entity_poly.pdbx_seq_one_letter_code
_entity_poly.pdbx_strand_id
1 'polypeptide(L)'
;GGLINGESVINPNAAQNAVSDLKLTVASTRDKVIMIEAGANEVPEAKMVEAIYKAHEVNQQVIAFIDRIVAECGKPKHEYTSCAIPEELFAAIKEIVPPAEMEVVMFAPEKQVREERIRNLKDKLAECFADKEDWLPLIDEAVYQYEKKTVRKMILKDHKRPDGREITQIRPLAAEVDIIPRVHGSAMFTRGQTQICNVCTLAPLSEAQKLDGLDDTTSKRSEEHTSELQSRVDLV
;
A
#
# COMPACT_ATOMS: atom_id res chain seq x y z
N GLY A 1 -6.81 19.41 -1.88
CA GLY A 1 -7.54 20.29 -0.93
C GLY A 1 -6.65 20.74 0.21
N GLY A 2 -7.10 21.78 0.92
CA GLY A 2 -6.44 22.34 2.08
C GLY A 2 -7.42 22.72 3.18
N LEU A 3 -6.90 23.12 4.34
CA LEU A 3 -7.67 23.62 5.47
C LEU A 3 -7.03 24.94 5.93
N ILE A 4 -7.78 26.05 5.86
CA ILE A 4 -7.29 27.38 6.23
C ILE A 4 -8.26 27.98 7.22
N ASN A 5 -7.80 28.35 8.42
CA ASN A 5 -8.64 28.86 9.50
C ASN A 5 -9.86 27.95 9.81
N GLY A 6 -9.68 26.65 9.71
CA GLY A 6 -10.74 25.65 9.95
C GLY A 6 -11.74 25.46 8.79
N GLU A 7 -11.56 26.13 7.66
CA GLU A 7 -12.40 25.99 6.47
C GLU A 7 -11.68 25.20 5.37
N SER A 8 -12.40 24.25 4.76
CA SER A 8 -11.86 23.43 3.66
C SER A 8 -11.83 24.22 2.36
N VAL A 9 -10.67 24.26 1.72
CA VAL A 9 -10.41 24.93 0.43
C VAL A 9 -10.10 23.87 -0.63
N ILE A 10 -10.77 23.98 -1.80
CA ILE A 10 -10.50 23.10 -2.94
C ILE A 10 -9.46 23.78 -3.85
N ASN A 11 -8.47 23.00 -4.28
CA ASN A 11 -7.37 23.42 -5.13
C ASN A 11 -6.70 24.73 -4.62
N PRO A 12 -6.17 24.73 -3.39
CA PRO A 12 -5.49 25.88 -2.84
C PRO A 12 -4.31 26.29 -3.73
N ASN A 13 -4.13 27.61 -3.94
CA ASN A 13 -2.97 28.14 -4.62
C ASN A 13 -1.71 28.12 -3.71
N ALA A 14 -0.54 28.51 -4.24
CA ALA A 14 0.72 28.47 -3.52
C ALA A 14 0.68 29.24 -2.18
N ALA A 15 0.10 30.45 -2.17
CA ALA A 15 -0.02 31.27 -0.95
C ALA A 15 -0.97 30.62 0.07
N GLN A 16 -2.05 30.01 -0.38
CA GLN A 16 -2.99 29.28 0.46
C GLN A 16 -2.38 27.97 1.01
N ASN A 17 -1.59 27.25 0.21
CA ASN A 17 -0.88 26.06 0.66
C ASN A 17 0.15 26.38 1.75
N ALA A 18 0.81 27.53 1.68
CA ALA A 18 1.81 27.94 2.67
C ALA A 18 1.25 28.15 4.09
N VAL A 19 -0.05 28.43 4.21
CA VAL A 19 -0.74 28.67 5.49
C VAL A 19 -1.79 27.60 5.81
N SER A 20 -1.84 26.55 5.04
CA SER A 20 -2.81 25.47 5.21
C SER A 20 -2.35 24.44 6.25
N ASP A 21 -3.22 24.09 7.19
CA ASP A 21 -2.98 23.01 8.16
C ASP A 21 -3.20 21.60 7.57
N LEU A 22 -3.71 21.53 6.35
CA LEU A 22 -4.00 20.26 5.68
C LEU A 22 -3.57 20.33 4.22
N LYS A 23 -2.83 19.34 3.76
CA LYS A 23 -2.61 19.05 2.35
C LYS A 23 -3.30 17.72 2.05
N LEU A 24 -4.37 17.74 1.25
CA LEU A 24 -5.22 16.57 1.00
C LEU A 24 -5.41 16.34 -0.49
N THR A 25 -5.10 15.13 -0.94
CA THR A 25 -5.44 14.62 -2.27
C THR A 25 -6.44 13.48 -2.13
N VAL A 26 -7.55 13.56 -2.87
CA VAL A 26 -8.58 12.52 -2.90
C VAL A 26 -8.85 12.11 -4.33
N ALA A 27 -8.73 10.82 -4.62
CA ALA A 27 -9.20 10.24 -5.86
C ALA A 27 -10.46 9.40 -5.60
N SER A 28 -11.44 9.53 -6.48
CA SER A 28 -12.71 8.83 -6.32
C SER A 28 -13.33 8.43 -7.65
N THR A 29 -14.16 7.39 -7.60
CA THR A 29 -15.13 7.05 -8.64
C THR A 29 -16.47 7.75 -8.32
N ARG A 30 -17.54 7.43 -9.06
CA ARG A 30 -18.88 7.94 -8.75
C ARG A 30 -19.34 7.57 -7.34
N ASP A 31 -19.05 6.33 -6.93
CA ASP A 31 -19.64 5.73 -5.74
C ASP A 31 -18.66 5.58 -4.58
N LYS A 32 -17.34 5.69 -4.83
CA LYS A 32 -16.33 5.35 -3.83
C LYS A 32 -15.12 6.27 -3.89
N VAL A 33 -14.62 6.63 -2.73
CA VAL A 33 -13.26 7.14 -2.56
C VAL A 33 -12.30 5.97 -2.68
N ILE A 34 -11.31 6.07 -3.59
CA ILE A 34 -10.34 5.00 -3.89
C ILE A 34 -8.94 5.29 -3.39
N MET A 35 -8.58 6.57 -3.22
CA MET A 35 -7.28 6.97 -2.73
C MET A 35 -7.40 8.24 -1.87
N ILE A 36 -6.68 8.25 -0.77
CA ILE A 36 -6.51 9.42 0.09
C ILE A 36 -5.03 9.55 0.39
N GLU A 37 -4.48 10.74 0.17
CA GLU A 37 -3.13 11.11 0.57
C GLU A 37 -3.22 12.43 1.34
N ALA A 38 -2.71 12.45 2.57
CA ALA A 38 -2.83 13.60 3.44
C ALA A 38 -1.55 13.85 4.25
N GLY A 39 -1.18 15.12 4.37
CA GLY A 39 -0.27 15.64 5.38
C GLY A 39 -1.02 16.71 6.20
N ALA A 40 -0.94 16.66 7.52
CA ALA A 40 -1.72 17.54 8.38
C ALA A 40 -0.95 17.96 9.62
N ASN A 41 -1.20 19.20 10.10
CA ASN A 41 -0.70 19.76 11.34
C ASN A 41 -1.75 19.54 12.43
N GLU A 42 -1.81 18.33 13.01
CA GLU A 42 -2.70 17.96 14.11
C GLU A 42 -4.20 18.27 13.85
N VAL A 43 -4.65 18.11 12.60
CA VAL A 43 -6.06 18.33 12.23
C VAL A 43 -6.93 17.24 12.86
N PRO A 44 -8.03 17.58 13.57
CA PRO A 44 -8.94 16.61 14.15
C PRO A 44 -9.56 15.67 13.10
N GLU A 45 -9.75 14.39 13.45
CA GLU A 45 -10.27 13.35 12.55
C GLU A 45 -11.62 13.73 11.92
N ALA A 46 -12.51 14.37 12.69
CA ALA A 46 -13.80 14.81 12.19
C ALA A 46 -13.68 15.82 11.04
N LYS A 47 -12.71 16.75 11.14
CA LYS A 47 -12.40 17.73 10.09
C LYS A 47 -11.74 17.09 8.88
N MET A 48 -10.89 16.08 9.10
CA MET A 48 -10.30 15.28 8.03
C MET A 48 -11.38 14.57 7.22
N VAL A 49 -12.31 13.91 7.89
CA VAL A 49 -13.43 13.20 7.25
C VAL A 49 -14.33 14.17 6.47
N GLU A 50 -14.66 15.34 7.05
CA GLU A 50 -15.42 16.40 6.38
C GLU A 50 -14.73 16.85 5.08
N ALA A 51 -13.41 17.09 5.12
CA ALA A 51 -12.62 17.49 3.97
C ALA A 51 -12.60 16.41 2.86
N ILE A 52 -12.51 15.13 3.24
CA ILE A 52 -12.56 13.99 2.30
C ILE A 52 -13.90 13.93 1.59
N TYR A 53 -15.02 14.03 2.32
CA TYR A 53 -16.36 14.04 1.71
C TYR A 53 -16.57 15.25 0.79
N LYS A 54 -16.15 16.44 1.20
CA LYS A 54 -16.20 17.64 0.36
C LYS A 54 -15.39 17.46 -0.94
N ALA A 55 -14.20 16.86 -0.86
CA ALA A 55 -13.39 16.56 -2.04
C ALA A 55 -14.09 15.53 -2.95
N HIS A 56 -14.76 14.53 -2.38
CA HIS A 56 -15.54 13.54 -3.14
C HIS A 56 -16.72 14.21 -3.89
N GLU A 57 -17.44 15.12 -3.26
CA GLU A 57 -18.53 15.89 -3.90
C GLU A 57 -18.02 16.72 -5.10
N VAL A 58 -16.87 17.37 -4.95
CA VAL A 58 -16.24 18.11 -6.05
C VAL A 58 -15.80 17.17 -7.17
N ASN A 59 -15.27 16.01 -6.84
CA ASN A 59 -14.91 14.99 -7.83
C ASN A 59 -16.12 14.53 -8.66
N GLN A 60 -17.36 14.52 -8.11
CA GLN A 60 -18.55 14.20 -8.89
C GLN A 60 -18.80 15.23 -10.01
N GLN A 61 -18.50 16.50 -9.76
CA GLN A 61 -18.62 17.55 -10.79
C GLN A 61 -17.57 17.35 -11.90
N VAL A 62 -16.33 16.97 -11.52
CA VAL A 62 -15.26 16.65 -12.47
C VAL A 62 -15.63 15.42 -13.30
N ILE A 63 -16.15 14.37 -12.68
CA ILE A 63 -16.60 13.16 -13.38
C ILE A 63 -17.74 13.48 -14.37
N ALA A 64 -18.72 14.28 -13.96
CA ALA A 64 -19.80 14.69 -14.86
C ALA A 64 -19.29 15.53 -16.04
N PHE A 65 -18.25 16.33 -15.84
CA PHE A 65 -17.60 17.05 -16.93
C PHE A 65 -16.86 16.10 -17.88
N ILE A 66 -16.12 15.14 -17.36
CA ILE A 66 -15.42 14.10 -18.16
C ILE A 66 -16.43 13.29 -18.98
N ASP A 67 -17.57 12.92 -18.40
CA ASP A 67 -18.61 12.18 -19.13
C ASP A 67 -19.15 12.95 -20.33
N ARG A 68 -19.31 14.26 -20.23
CA ARG A 68 -19.70 15.09 -21.39
C ARG A 68 -18.65 15.06 -22.48
N ILE A 69 -17.36 15.18 -22.13
CA ILE A 69 -16.26 15.06 -23.09
C ILE A 69 -16.28 13.68 -23.76
N VAL A 70 -16.47 12.61 -22.97
CA VAL A 70 -16.52 11.26 -23.49
C VAL A 70 -17.71 11.07 -24.45
N ALA A 71 -18.88 11.67 -24.14
CA ALA A 71 -20.04 11.63 -25.01
C ALA A 71 -19.82 12.35 -26.36
N GLU A 72 -19.03 13.45 -26.37
CA GLU A 72 -18.80 14.25 -27.56
C GLU A 72 -17.66 13.69 -28.45
N CYS A 73 -16.56 13.23 -27.84
CA CYS A 73 -15.34 12.86 -28.58
C CYS A 73 -14.67 11.58 -28.09
N GLY A 74 -15.35 10.80 -27.24
CA GLY A 74 -14.82 9.53 -26.74
C GLY A 74 -14.69 8.49 -27.84
N LYS A 75 -13.69 7.63 -27.70
CA LYS A 75 -13.48 6.49 -28.58
C LYS A 75 -13.96 5.19 -27.92
N PRO A 76 -14.40 4.19 -28.66
CA PRO A 76 -14.67 2.86 -28.11
C PRO A 76 -13.43 2.33 -27.35
N LYS A 77 -13.66 1.75 -26.20
CA LYS A 77 -12.59 1.09 -25.44
C LYS A 77 -12.13 -0.15 -26.16
N HIS A 78 -10.84 -0.46 -26.06
CA HIS A 78 -10.32 -1.73 -26.56
C HIS A 78 -10.94 -2.90 -25.79
N GLU A 79 -11.19 -3.98 -26.51
CA GLU A 79 -11.51 -5.26 -25.90
C GLU A 79 -10.28 -5.81 -25.17
N TYR A 80 -10.49 -6.43 -24.03
CA TYR A 80 -9.43 -7.08 -23.27
C TYR A 80 -9.93 -8.40 -22.68
N THR A 81 -9.01 -9.33 -22.52
CA THR A 81 -9.29 -10.58 -21.82
C THR A 81 -9.23 -10.33 -20.31
N SER A 82 -10.32 -10.61 -19.61
CA SER A 82 -10.35 -10.47 -18.16
C SER A 82 -9.52 -11.55 -17.48
N CYS A 83 -8.66 -11.16 -16.53
CA CYS A 83 -7.97 -12.07 -15.62
C CYS A 83 -8.80 -12.39 -14.36
N ALA A 84 -10.11 -12.15 -14.39
CA ALA A 84 -11.00 -12.52 -13.30
C ALA A 84 -11.00 -14.04 -13.11
N ILE A 85 -10.96 -14.48 -11.86
CA ILE A 85 -10.92 -15.89 -11.53
C ILE A 85 -12.31 -16.49 -11.73
N PRO A 86 -12.47 -17.54 -12.56
CA PRO A 86 -13.73 -18.26 -12.69
C PRO A 86 -14.13 -18.89 -11.35
N GLU A 87 -15.42 -18.84 -11.02
CA GLU A 87 -15.93 -19.46 -9.78
C GLU A 87 -15.66 -20.97 -9.75
N GLU A 88 -15.68 -21.63 -10.91
CA GLU A 88 -15.36 -23.04 -11.08
C GLU A 88 -13.91 -23.37 -10.68
N LEU A 89 -12.94 -22.55 -11.09
CA LEU A 89 -11.54 -22.73 -10.68
C LEU A 89 -11.41 -22.54 -9.17
N PHE A 90 -12.06 -21.55 -8.61
CA PHE A 90 -11.99 -21.32 -7.17
C PHE A 90 -12.65 -22.43 -6.35
N ALA A 91 -13.73 -23.02 -6.86
CA ALA A 91 -14.38 -24.18 -6.26
C ALA A 91 -13.49 -25.42 -6.33
N ALA A 92 -12.89 -25.70 -7.52
CA ALA A 92 -11.98 -26.83 -7.71
C ALA A 92 -10.73 -26.74 -6.80
N ILE A 93 -10.16 -25.55 -6.63
CA ILE A 93 -9.05 -25.36 -5.69
C ILE A 93 -9.47 -25.69 -4.26
N LYS A 94 -10.67 -25.31 -3.83
CA LYS A 94 -11.17 -25.62 -2.47
C LYS A 94 -11.46 -27.10 -2.25
N GLU A 95 -11.79 -27.85 -3.29
CA GLU A 95 -11.94 -29.30 -3.23
C GLU A 95 -10.58 -29.99 -3.03
N ILE A 96 -9.54 -29.54 -3.73
CA ILE A 96 -8.17 -30.09 -3.60
C ILE A 96 -7.52 -29.65 -2.29
N VAL A 97 -7.79 -28.41 -1.86
CA VAL A 97 -7.23 -27.79 -0.66
C VAL A 97 -8.37 -27.26 0.21
N PRO A 98 -8.93 -28.07 1.09
CA PRO A 98 -9.98 -27.64 2.01
C PRO A 98 -9.54 -26.49 2.90
N PRO A 99 -10.48 -25.66 3.44
CA PRO A 99 -10.14 -24.52 4.27
C PRO A 99 -9.24 -24.82 5.46
N ALA A 100 -9.40 -26.00 6.09
CA ALA A 100 -8.55 -26.41 7.20
C ALA A 100 -7.08 -26.65 6.77
N GLU A 101 -6.87 -27.22 5.58
CA GLU A 101 -5.52 -27.41 5.02
C GLU A 101 -4.90 -26.06 4.66
N MET A 102 -5.67 -25.15 4.07
CA MET A 102 -5.22 -23.80 3.76
C MET A 102 -4.84 -23.00 5.02
N GLU A 103 -5.56 -23.15 6.13
CA GLU A 103 -5.18 -22.56 7.42
C GLU A 103 -3.83 -23.10 7.91
N VAL A 104 -3.55 -24.39 7.76
CA VAL A 104 -2.25 -24.98 8.11
C VAL A 104 -1.12 -24.45 7.23
N VAL A 105 -1.37 -24.27 5.93
CA VAL A 105 -0.41 -23.66 5.00
C VAL A 105 -0.06 -22.24 5.45
N MET A 106 -1.06 -21.46 5.86
CA MET A 106 -0.90 -20.05 6.25
C MET A 106 -0.35 -19.86 7.66
N PHE A 107 -0.54 -20.85 8.55
CA PHE A 107 -0.09 -20.71 9.94
C PHE A 107 1.33 -21.22 10.12
N ALA A 108 2.29 -20.33 10.10
CA ALA A 108 3.69 -20.59 10.45
C ALA A 108 4.36 -19.33 11.00
N PRO A 109 5.17 -19.42 12.06
CA PRO A 109 5.91 -18.28 12.63
C PRO A 109 6.87 -17.66 11.61
N GLU A 110 7.53 -18.49 10.82
CA GLU A 110 8.54 -18.06 9.86
C GLU A 110 7.91 -17.77 8.48
N LYS A 111 8.27 -16.61 7.93
CA LYS A 111 7.80 -16.18 6.61
C LYS A 111 8.25 -17.14 5.50
N GLN A 112 9.51 -17.58 5.55
CA GLN A 112 10.08 -18.48 4.54
C GLN A 112 9.33 -19.82 4.47
N VAL A 113 8.96 -20.37 5.63
CA VAL A 113 8.18 -21.63 5.69
C VAL A 113 6.80 -21.47 5.04
N ARG A 114 6.13 -20.32 5.25
CA ARG A 114 4.85 -20.04 4.57
C ARG A 114 5.02 -19.93 3.08
N GLU A 115 6.02 -19.17 2.62
CA GLU A 115 6.29 -19.00 1.19
C GLU A 115 6.62 -20.32 0.49
N GLU A 116 7.38 -21.19 1.13
CA GLU A 116 7.66 -22.54 0.62
C GLU A 116 6.40 -23.40 0.52
N ARG A 117 5.57 -23.41 1.58
CA ARG A 117 4.29 -24.13 1.57
C ARG A 117 3.35 -23.65 0.47
N ILE A 118 3.28 -22.33 0.27
CA ILE A 118 2.46 -21.72 -0.78
C ILE A 118 3.00 -22.11 -2.16
N ARG A 119 4.32 -22.09 -2.36
CA ARG A 119 4.94 -22.52 -3.61
C ARG A 119 4.60 -23.96 -3.94
N ASN A 120 4.83 -24.88 -2.97
CA ASN A 120 4.50 -26.28 -3.13
C ASN A 120 3.00 -26.52 -3.42
N LEU A 121 2.14 -25.70 -2.82
CA LEU A 121 0.71 -25.74 -3.10
C LEU A 121 0.40 -25.32 -4.53
N LYS A 122 1.01 -24.25 -5.04
CA LYS A 122 0.85 -23.78 -6.42
C LYS A 122 1.34 -24.81 -7.43
N ASP A 123 2.49 -25.43 -7.17
CA ASP A 123 3.06 -26.49 -8.01
C ASP A 123 2.10 -27.70 -8.07
N LYS A 124 1.60 -28.16 -6.92
CA LYS A 124 0.58 -29.22 -6.82
C LYS A 124 -0.69 -28.87 -7.64
N LEU A 125 -1.18 -27.65 -7.55
CA LEU A 125 -2.37 -27.22 -8.30
C LEU A 125 -2.09 -27.15 -9.80
N ALA A 126 -0.91 -26.70 -10.20
CA ALA A 126 -0.51 -26.68 -11.60
C ALA A 126 -0.45 -28.11 -12.19
N GLU A 127 0.05 -29.07 -11.43
CA GLU A 127 0.02 -30.50 -11.83
C GLU A 127 -1.41 -31.04 -11.92
N CYS A 128 -2.28 -30.72 -10.95
CA CYS A 128 -3.68 -31.17 -10.94
C CYS A 128 -4.51 -30.58 -12.11
N PHE A 129 -4.15 -29.41 -12.59
CA PHE A 129 -4.86 -28.70 -13.68
C PHE A 129 -4.07 -28.67 -14.99
N ALA A 130 -3.10 -29.56 -15.17
CA ALA A 130 -2.26 -29.62 -16.36
C ALA A 130 -3.05 -29.79 -17.68
N ASP A 131 -4.23 -30.36 -17.60
CA ASP A 131 -5.17 -30.54 -18.73
C ASP A 131 -6.04 -29.29 -19.02
N LYS A 132 -5.97 -28.25 -18.17
CA LYS A 132 -6.77 -27.03 -18.27
C LYS A 132 -5.87 -25.81 -18.47
N GLU A 133 -5.36 -25.67 -19.70
CA GLU A 133 -4.41 -24.61 -20.08
C GLU A 133 -4.90 -23.19 -19.72
N ASP A 134 -6.22 -22.92 -19.83
CA ASP A 134 -6.82 -21.64 -19.49
C ASP A 134 -6.77 -21.31 -17.98
N TRP A 135 -6.62 -22.29 -17.13
CA TRP A 135 -6.58 -22.12 -15.68
C TRP A 135 -5.17 -21.88 -15.14
N LEU A 136 -4.15 -22.42 -15.83
CA LEU A 136 -2.77 -22.35 -15.36
C LEU A 136 -2.30 -20.91 -15.05
N PRO A 137 -2.51 -19.91 -15.92
CA PRO A 137 -2.08 -18.55 -15.65
C PRO A 137 -2.86 -17.86 -14.53
N LEU A 138 -4.01 -18.42 -14.12
CA LEU A 138 -4.87 -17.85 -13.07
C LEU A 138 -4.63 -18.45 -11.68
N ILE A 139 -3.86 -19.54 -11.57
CA ILE A 139 -3.61 -20.24 -10.31
C ILE A 139 -3.00 -19.29 -9.25
N ASP A 140 -2.01 -18.50 -9.63
CA ASP A 140 -1.33 -17.58 -8.71
C ASP A 140 -2.30 -16.61 -8.04
N GLU A 141 -3.15 -15.95 -8.84
CA GLU A 141 -4.13 -15.02 -8.33
C GLU A 141 -5.25 -15.73 -7.55
N ALA A 142 -5.67 -16.91 -7.99
CA ALA A 142 -6.68 -17.70 -7.29
C ALA A 142 -6.20 -18.14 -5.90
N VAL A 143 -4.97 -18.63 -5.79
CA VAL A 143 -4.33 -18.97 -4.51
C VAL A 143 -4.20 -17.72 -3.64
N TYR A 144 -3.71 -16.61 -4.16
CA TYR A 144 -3.60 -15.35 -3.42
C TYR A 144 -4.94 -14.88 -2.85
N GLN A 145 -6.02 -14.96 -3.62
CA GLN A 145 -7.36 -14.61 -3.11
C GLN A 145 -7.84 -15.59 -2.03
N TYR A 146 -7.48 -16.87 -2.14
CA TYR A 146 -7.79 -17.85 -1.12
C TYR A 146 -7.01 -17.58 0.17
N GLU A 147 -5.71 -17.33 0.08
CA GLU A 147 -4.87 -16.90 1.21
C GLU A 147 -5.47 -15.69 1.91
N LYS A 148 -5.79 -14.64 1.15
CA LYS A 148 -6.39 -13.40 1.68
C LYS A 148 -7.68 -13.65 2.45
N LYS A 149 -8.57 -14.50 1.92
CA LYS A 149 -9.83 -14.85 2.58
C LYS A 149 -9.58 -15.67 3.85
N THR A 150 -8.63 -16.61 3.81
CA THR A 150 -8.25 -17.48 4.94
C THR A 150 -7.64 -16.68 6.07
N VAL A 151 -6.62 -15.85 5.77
CA VAL A 151 -5.96 -15.01 6.78
C VAL A 151 -6.95 -13.99 7.39
N ARG A 152 -7.82 -13.40 6.56
CA ARG A 152 -8.84 -12.49 7.07
C ARG A 152 -9.83 -13.18 8.00
N LYS A 153 -10.24 -14.43 7.71
CA LYS A 153 -11.06 -15.25 8.60
C LYS A 153 -10.33 -15.53 9.92
N MET A 154 -9.07 -15.99 9.85
CA MET A 154 -8.25 -16.27 11.01
C MET A 154 -8.15 -15.07 11.96
N ILE A 155 -7.92 -13.86 11.41
CA ILE A 155 -7.79 -12.64 12.22
C ILE A 155 -9.15 -12.21 12.80
N LEU A 156 -10.21 -12.17 11.99
CA LEU A 156 -11.49 -11.58 12.40
C LEU A 156 -12.37 -12.53 13.21
N LYS A 157 -12.31 -13.84 12.95
CA LYS A 157 -13.18 -14.83 13.60
C LYS A 157 -12.43 -15.64 14.65
N ASP A 158 -11.23 -16.09 14.32
CA ASP A 158 -10.48 -17.01 15.18
C ASP A 158 -9.48 -16.26 16.08
N HIS A 159 -9.36 -14.92 15.89
CA HIS A 159 -8.42 -14.05 16.60
C HIS A 159 -6.97 -14.56 16.57
N LYS A 160 -6.58 -15.20 15.47
CA LYS A 160 -5.25 -15.76 15.25
C LYS A 160 -4.53 -15.03 14.14
N ARG A 161 -3.27 -14.67 14.38
CA ARG A 161 -2.40 -14.14 13.33
C ARG A 161 -1.62 -15.29 12.67
N PRO A 162 -1.29 -15.19 11.37
CA PRO A 162 -0.56 -16.23 10.64
C PRO A 162 0.79 -16.62 11.26
N ASP A 163 1.43 -15.68 11.94
CA ASP A 163 2.71 -15.86 12.61
C ASP A 163 2.59 -16.28 14.09
N GLY A 164 1.39 -16.58 14.56
CA GLY A 164 1.13 -17.07 15.92
C GLY A 164 1.14 -16.02 17.02
N ARG A 165 1.32 -14.73 16.67
CA ARG A 165 1.27 -13.65 17.66
C ARG A 165 -0.16 -13.32 18.08
N GLU A 166 -0.31 -12.79 19.30
CA GLU A 166 -1.55 -12.16 19.77
C GLU A 166 -1.95 -10.98 18.87
N ILE A 167 -3.24 -10.63 18.82
CA ILE A 167 -3.76 -9.57 17.95
C ILE A 167 -3.07 -8.22 18.20
N THR A 168 -2.80 -7.91 19.48
CA THR A 168 -2.16 -6.66 19.90
C THR A 168 -0.64 -6.74 20.07
N GLN A 169 -0.07 -7.93 19.95
CA GLN A 169 1.36 -8.14 20.13
C GLN A 169 2.16 -7.57 18.96
N ILE A 170 3.11 -6.69 19.26
CA ILE A 170 4.09 -6.20 18.28
C ILE A 170 5.25 -7.20 18.11
N ARG A 171 5.95 -7.12 16.98
CA ARG A 171 7.16 -7.92 16.74
C ARG A 171 8.28 -7.44 17.67
N PRO A 172 9.23 -8.31 18.06
CA PRO A 172 10.43 -7.87 18.76
C PRO A 172 11.15 -6.78 17.99
N LEU A 173 11.53 -5.72 18.69
CA LEU A 173 12.27 -4.59 18.15
C LEU A 173 13.67 -4.57 18.75
N ALA A 174 14.68 -4.28 17.91
CA ALA A 174 16.05 -4.02 18.34
C ALA A 174 16.63 -2.89 17.49
N ALA A 175 17.49 -2.07 18.08
CA ALA A 175 18.23 -1.03 17.39
C ALA A 175 19.68 -1.04 17.86
N GLU A 176 20.59 -0.95 16.92
CA GLU A 176 22.02 -0.88 17.15
C GLU A 176 22.57 0.31 16.36
N VAL A 177 23.52 1.03 16.93
CA VAL A 177 24.18 2.16 16.28
C VAL A 177 25.67 1.89 16.14
N ASP A 178 26.33 2.66 15.28
CA ASP A 178 27.79 2.59 15.07
C ASP A 178 28.29 1.21 14.59
N ILE A 179 27.53 0.58 13.70
CA ILE A 179 27.83 -0.77 13.18
C ILE A 179 28.85 -0.78 12.05
N ILE A 180 29.07 0.35 11.36
CA ILE A 180 30.04 0.51 10.27
C ILE A 180 31.07 1.59 10.66
N PRO A 181 32.35 1.22 10.90
CA PRO A 181 33.34 2.12 11.54
C PRO A 181 33.78 3.30 10.70
N ARG A 182 33.62 3.28 9.37
CA ARG A 182 34.21 4.28 8.45
C ARG A 182 33.22 5.27 7.85
N VAL A 183 31.99 5.24 8.31
CA VAL A 183 30.94 6.17 7.90
C VAL A 183 30.70 7.21 8.97
N HIS A 184 30.03 8.32 8.64
CA HIS A 184 29.74 9.37 9.61
C HIS A 184 28.68 8.96 10.65
N GLY A 185 27.81 8.03 10.30
CA GLY A 185 26.89 7.37 11.18
C GLY A 185 26.31 6.13 10.55
N SER A 186 25.99 5.13 11.35
CA SER A 186 25.30 3.94 10.90
C SER A 186 24.41 3.37 11.99
N ALA A 187 23.29 2.77 11.58
CA ALA A 187 22.37 2.12 12.48
C ALA A 187 21.74 0.89 11.83
N MET A 188 21.45 -0.11 12.64
CA MET A 188 20.63 -1.26 12.26
C MET A 188 19.35 -1.23 13.07
N PHE A 189 18.20 -1.27 12.41
CA PHE A 189 16.92 -1.45 13.04
C PHE A 189 16.34 -2.80 12.65
N THR A 190 15.96 -3.59 13.65
CA THR A 190 15.39 -4.93 13.45
C THR A 190 13.97 -4.97 14.00
N ARG A 191 13.04 -5.45 13.18
CA ARG A 191 11.66 -5.73 13.57
C ARG A 191 11.29 -7.17 13.18
N GLY A 192 11.41 -8.08 14.13
CA GLY A 192 11.25 -9.52 13.88
C GLY A 192 12.30 -10.02 12.87
N GLN A 193 11.85 -10.41 11.69
CA GLN A 193 12.73 -10.93 10.62
C GLN A 193 13.14 -9.85 9.60
N THR A 194 12.68 -8.61 9.76
CA THR A 194 13.00 -7.50 8.87
C THR A 194 14.10 -6.65 9.50
N GLN A 195 15.15 -6.37 8.74
CA GLN A 195 16.24 -5.49 9.14
C GLN A 195 16.43 -4.37 8.12
N ILE A 196 16.75 -3.18 8.64
CA ILE A 196 17.11 -2.01 7.83
C ILE A 196 18.45 -1.49 8.35
N CYS A 197 19.42 -1.39 7.46
CA CYS A 197 20.70 -0.74 7.74
C CYS A 197 20.67 0.68 7.17
N ASN A 198 20.79 1.66 8.04
CA ASN A 198 20.91 3.06 7.66
C ASN A 198 22.37 3.50 7.73
N VAL A 199 22.81 4.24 6.71
CA VAL A 199 24.12 4.88 6.68
C VAL A 199 23.92 6.38 6.48
N CYS A 200 24.50 7.18 7.37
CA CYS A 200 24.43 8.63 7.32
C CYS A 200 25.74 9.23 6.83
N THR A 201 25.63 10.20 5.93
CA THR A 201 26.76 11.02 5.48
C THR A 201 26.49 12.47 5.89
N LEU A 202 27.38 13.03 6.71
CA LEU A 202 27.38 14.46 7.04
C LEU A 202 28.12 15.22 5.96
N ALA A 203 27.48 16.23 5.38
CA ALA A 203 28.03 17.00 4.29
C ALA A 203 27.56 18.46 4.36
N PRO A 204 28.28 19.42 3.75
CA PRO A 204 27.81 20.79 3.62
C PRO A 204 26.57 20.86 2.73
N LEU A 205 25.80 21.93 2.86
CA LEU A 205 24.55 22.14 2.09
C LEU A 205 24.72 22.11 0.57
N SER A 206 25.94 22.41 0.08
CA SER A 206 26.28 22.34 -1.35
C SER A 206 26.17 20.91 -1.94
N GLU A 207 26.25 19.89 -1.08
CA GLU A 207 26.20 18.48 -1.47
C GLU A 207 24.74 17.92 -1.45
N ALA A 208 23.76 18.77 -1.15
CA ALA A 208 22.35 18.35 -1.23
C ALA A 208 21.99 17.88 -2.65
N GLN A 209 21.19 16.84 -2.75
CA GLN A 209 20.69 16.34 -4.04
C GLN A 209 19.95 17.45 -4.78
N LYS A 210 20.42 17.80 -5.99
CA LYS A 210 19.72 18.75 -6.86
C LYS A 210 18.58 18.04 -7.56
N LEU A 211 17.40 18.67 -7.54
CA LEU A 211 16.21 18.20 -8.22
C LEU A 211 15.95 19.09 -9.43
N ASP A 212 15.69 18.47 -10.57
CA ASP A 212 15.31 19.15 -11.82
C ASP A 212 13.92 18.61 -12.22
N GLY A 213 12.89 19.10 -11.53
CA GLY A 213 11.51 18.71 -11.70
C GLY A 213 10.62 19.90 -12.03
N LEU A 214 9.31 19.65 -12.14
CA LEU A 214 8.29 20.68 -12.37
C LEU A 214 7.84 21.38 -11.08
N ASP A 215 8.26 20.88 -9.91
CA ASP A 215 7.96 21.46 -8.61
C ASP A 215 8.93 22.58 -8.24
N ASP A 216 8.51 23.45 -7.33
CA ASP A 216 9.34 24.54 -6.79
C ASP A 216 10.52 24.01 -5.93
N THR A 217 10.52 22.73 -5.57
CA THR A 217 11.57 22.10 -4.77
C THR A 217 12.79 21.80 -5.64
N THR A 218 13.89 22.53 -5.44
CA THR A 218 15.12 22.43 -6.22
C THR A 218 16.20 21.54 -5.60
N SER A 219 16.02 21.11 -4.36
CA SER A 219 16.98 20.25 -3.65
C SER A 219 16.29 19.34 -2.66
N LYS A 220 16.90 18.18 -2.41
CA LYS A 220 16.46 17.21 -1.39
C LYS A 220 17.62 16.88 -0.47
N ARG A 221 17.35 16.90 0.83
CA ARG A 221 18.28 16.49 1.89
C ARG A 221 17.48 15.92 3.06
N SER A 222 18.11 15.08 3.85
CA SER A 222 17.56 14.66 5.13
C SER A 222 17.94 15.66 6.22
N GLU A 223 16.98 15.96 7.08
CA GLU A 223 17.17 16.69 8.32
C GLU A 223 16.68 15.84 9.49
N GLU A 224 17.17 16.08 10.67
CA GLU A 224 16.88 15.27 11.87
C GLU A 224 15.40 15.05 12.16
N HIS A 225 14.55 16.01 11.79
CA HIS A 225 13.10 15.97 12.02
C HIS A 225 12.28 15.46 10.81
N THR A 226 12.93 15.17 9.65
CA THR A 226 12.23 14.69 8.43
C THR A 226 12.52 13.21 8.11
N SER A 227 13.37 12.56 8.88
CA SER A 227 13.87 11.20 8.60
C SER A 227 12.78 10.12 8.53
N GLU A 228 11.68 10.27 9.27
CA GLU A 228 10.60 9.27 9.30
C GLU A 228 9.79 9.20 7.99
N LEU A 229 9.64 10.32 7.28
CA LEU A 229 8.89 10.38 6.02
C LEU A 229 9.72 9.96 4.81
N GLN A 230 11.04 10.14 4.85
CA GLN A 230 11.92 9.82 3.74
C GLN A 230 12.25 8.33 3.60
N SER A 231 12.21 7.56 4.68
CA SER A 231 12.45 6.12 4.64
C SER A 231 11.42 5.32 3.84
N ARG A 232 10.31 5.93 3.45
CA ARG A 232 9.28 5.31 2.60
C ARG A 232 9.46 5.54 1.11
N VAL A 233 10.23 6.53 0.71
CA VAL A 233 10.41 6.91 -0.71
C VAL A 233 11.60 6.19 -1.34
N ASP A 234 12.59 5.82 -0.54
CA ASP A 234 13.84 5.22 -1.03
C ASP A 234 13.81 3.67 -1.07
N LEU A 235 12.65 3.06 -0.88
CA LEU A 235 12.44 1.59 -0.90
C LEU A 235 11.63 1.10 -2.11
N VAL A 236 11.63 1.86 -3.21
CA VAL A 236 11.06 1.41 -4.50
C VAL A 236 12.17 1.19 -5.51
#